data_197d373e7dc7c3753258471b3d9fbd2c
#
_entry.id   197d373e7dc7c3753258471b3d9fbd2c
#
_cell.length_a   1.000
_cell.length_b   1.000
_cell.length_c   1.000
_cell.angle_alpha   90.00
_cell.angle_beta   90.00
_cell.angle_gamma   90.00
#
_symmetry.space_group_name_H-M   'P 1'
#
loop_
_entity.id
_entity.type
_entity.pdbx_description
1 polymer ?
#
loop_
_entity_poly.entity_id
_entity_poly.type
_entity_poly.pdbx_seq_one_letter_code
_entity_poly.pdbx_strand_id
1 'polypeptide(L)'
;MAATPHPHSSTTEAPVLLLMGSGDRRYREYIVAAVSRHFRLWLLDAHEPSWQLPYVEGASLLDTKNLDELLAEAKKVMQQLPVAGVFTYDESLVHAAARLAEALGLPGSAPDAVLACRDKATTRARLTAAGVPQPACIPVSTAAGARRAADETGYPVVVKARGLAGSLGVVRADHGDAVEAAFEAASSANWPGVPRYEADVLVEEYLTGPEISIDAVVVDGVCTPLIVARKQVGMDPYFEETGHTVDAADPLLQDSELLDQLHRIHKALGFEHGATHTEFKLTPQGPRLVEINARLGGDFIPLIGMLATGTDPAVAAAHVAAGLAPDTAPKTQRTAAIRFLYPEADCEAVEVTVRTDLFGATVHSAVATAGPGTRLALPPRAYMNRYGYVIAVGEDHEQVTADVEAAPTLVELRSHPLTD
;
A
#
# COMPACT_ATOMS: atom_id res chain seq x y z
N MET A 1 -10.82 -4.94 22.00
CA MET A 1 -12.31 -4.91 22.09
C MET A 1 -12.83 -4.72 20.68
N ALA A 2 -13.56 -5.68 20.14
CA ALA A 2 -14.23 -5.50 18.86
C ALA A 2 -15.29 -4.39 19.03
N ALA A 3 -15.19 -3.33 18.24
CA ALA A 3 -16.19 -2.28 18.20
C ALA A 3 -17.53 -2.91 17.76
N THR A 4 -18.55 -2.75 18.57
CA THR A 4 -19.92 -3.11 18.22
C THR A 4 -20.33 -2.31 16.98
N PRO A 5 -20.86 -2.94 15.92
CA PRO A 5 -21.33 -2.22 14.75
C PRO A 5 -22.50 -1.31 15.18
N HIS A 6 -22.29 0.00 15.09
CA HIS A 6 -23.39 0.94 15.18
C HIS A 6 -24.18 0.89 13.88
N PRO A 7 -25.54 0.88 13.93
CA PRO A 7 -26.36 0.90 12.72
C PRO A 7 -26.11 2.19 11.93
N HIS A 8 -26.13 2.05 10.61
CA HIS A 8 -25.94 3.09 9.62
C HIS A 8 -26.55 4.45 10.02
N SER A 9 -25.71 5.44 10.24
CA SER A 9 -26.13 6.84 10.34
C SER A 9 -25.84 7.63 9.06
N SER A 10 -25.62 6.97 7.92
CA SER A 10 -25.60 7.68 6.64
C SER A 10 -27.01 8.16 6.37
N THR A 11 -27.18 9.47 6.32
CA THR A 11 -28.45 10.06 5.88
C THR A 11 -28.74 9.54 4.47
N THR A 12 -30.03 9.30 4.14
CA THR A 12 -30.47 8.90 2.79
C THR A 12 -30.01 9.86 1.68
N GLU A 13 -29.40 10.97 2.04
CA GLU A 13 -28.86 12.02 1.17
C GLU A 13 -27.36 11.87 0.85
N ALA A 14 -26.59 11.01 1.58
CA ALA A 14 -25.17 10.84 1.30
C ALA A 14 -24.94 10.27 -0.12
N PRO A 15 -23.91 10.76 -0.86
CA PRO A 15 -23.62 10.25 -2.19
C PRO A 15 -23.13 8.80 -2.13
N VAL A 16 -23.37 8.06 -3.22
CA VAL A 16 -22.94 6.67 -3.37
C VAL A 16 -21.56 6.60 -4.01
N LEU A 17 -20.68 5.79 -3.46
CA LEU A 17 -19.44 5.38 -4.11
C LEU A 17 -19.54 3.91 -4.56
N LEU A 18 -19.13 3.64 -5.79
CA LEU A 18 -18.88 2.29 -6.27
C LEU A 18 -17.55 1.82 -5.69
N LEU A 19 -17.61 0.93 -4.70
CA LEU A 19 -16.41 0.32 -4.10
C LEU A 19 -15.99 -0.88 -4.97
N MET A 20 -14.85 -0.80 -5.63
CA MET A 20 -14.30 -1.90 -6.43
C MET A 20 -13.35 -2.76 -5.60
N GLY A 21 -13.77 -4.00 -5.34
CA GLY A 21 -13.05 -4.94 -4.50
C GLY A 21 -13.02 -4.52 -3.04
N SER A 22 -12.84 -5.47 -2.17
CA SER A 22 -12.82 -5.23 -0.73
C SER A 22 -11.59 -5.80 -0.02
N GLY A 23 -10.92 -6.78 -0.61
CA GLY A 23 -9.70 -7.39 -0.12
C GLY A 23 -9.88 -8.21 1.17
N ASP A 24 -8.80 -8.50 1.84
CA ASP A 24 -8.81 -9.25 3.10
C ASP A 24 -9.35 -8.40 4.24
N ARG A 25 -10.36 -8.94 4.97
CA ARG A 25 -11.02 -8.29 6.09
C ARG A 25 -10.05 -7.71 7.10
N ARG A 26 -9.02 -8.46 7.48
CA ARG A 26 -8.04 -8.10 8.51
C ARG A 26 -7.34 -6.78 8.21
N TYR A 27 -7.00 -6.58 6.93
CA TYR A 27 -6.24 -5.43 6.48
C TYR A 27 -7.10 -4.30 5.90
N ARG A 28 -8.42 -4.53 5.67
CA ARG A 28 -9.25 -3.59 4.90
C ARG A 28 -10.55 -3.16 5.58
N GLU A 29 -11.03 -3.89 6.58
CA GLU A 29 -12.30 -3.58 7.26
C GLU A 29 -12.31 -2.14 7.82
N TYR A 30 -11.19 -1.67 8.36
CA TYR A 30 -11.12 -0.31 8.92
C TYR A 30 -11.35 0.77 7.86
N ILE A 31 -10.90 0.58 6.62
CA ILE A 31 -11.13 1.51 5.49
C ILE A 31 -12.61 1.55 5.14
N VAL A 32 -13.21 0.37 4.91
CA VAL A 32 -14.63 0.27 4.53
C VAL A 32 -15.52 0.82 5.64
N ALA A 33 -15.22 0.49 6.89
CA ALA A 33 -15.94 1.00 8.05
C ALA A 33 -15.83 2.52 8.22
N ALA A 34 -14.67 3.12 7.94
CA ALA A 34 -14.47 4.56 7.99
C ALA A 34 -15.24 5.26 6.87
N VAL A 35 -15.07 4.82 5.64
CA VAL A 35 -15.71 5.43 4.45
C VAL A 35 -17.23 5.30 4.50
N SER A 36 -17.77 4.19 4.98
CA SER A 36 -19.23 3.97 5.09
C SER A 36 -19.95 4.92 6.06
N ARG A 37 -19.21 5.64 6.92
CA ARG A 37 -19.80 6.69 7.79
C ARG A 37 -20.06 8.00 7.06
N HIS A 38 -19.43 8.20 5.90
CA HIS A 38 -19.50 9.41 5.10
C HIS A 38 -20.21 9.21 3.77
N PHE A 39 -20.17 7.99 3.23
CA PHE A 39 -20.69 7.60 1.93
C PHE A 39 -21.52 6.34 2.03
N ARG A 40 -22.53 6.23 1.18
CA ARG A 40 -23.21 4.97 0.90
C ARG A 40 -22.32 4.19 -0.07
N LEU A 41 -22.06 2.91 0.23
CA LEU A 41 -21.18 2.09 -0.59
C LEU A 41 -21.97 1.05 -1.36
N TRP A 42 -21.73 0.95 -2.67
CA TRP A 42 -22.17 -0.16 -3.49
C TRP A 42 -20.96 -0.98 -3.90
N LEU A 43 -20.89 -2.24 -3.47
CA LEU A 43 -19.75 -3.11 -3.72
C LEU A 43 -19.82 -3.75 -5.10
N LEU A 44 -18.74 -3.63 -5.88
CA LEU A 44 -18.49 -4.37 -7.11
C LEU A 44 -17.34 -5.36 -6.84
N ASP A 45 -17.63 -6.65 -6.73
CA ASP A 45 -16.64 -7.66 -6.34
C ASP A 45 -16.84 -8.96 -7.14
N ALA A 46 -15.78 -9.75 -7.26
CA ALA A 46 -15.83 -11.08 -7.86
C ALA A 46 -16.33 -12.15 -6.88
N HIS A 47 -16.49 -11.80 -5.61
CA HIS A 47 -16.91 -12.71 -4.55
C HIS A 47 -18.16 -12.19 -3.83
N GLU A 48 -18.98 -13.11 -3.36
CA GLU A 48 -20.15 -12.76 -2.54
C GLU A 48 -19.73 -11.99 -1.27
N PRO A 49 -20.40 -10.89 -0.95
CA PRO A 49 -20.09 -10.13 0.26
C PRO A 49 -20.38 -10.95 1.53
N SER A 50 -19.50 -10.82 2.49
CA SER A 50 -19.62 -11.49 3.80
C SER A 50 -19.43 -10.48 4.93
N TRP A 51 -18.20 -10.15 5.27
CA TRP A 51 -17.87 -9.16 6.30
C TRP A 51 -18.21 -7.72 5.88
N GLN A 52 -18.41 -7.45 4.60
CA GLN A 52 -18.74 -6.15 4.04
C GLN A 52 -20.21 -5.76 4.27
N LEU A 53 -21.10 -6.74 4.44
CA LEU A 53 -22.55 -6.53 4.57
C LEU A 53 -22.96 -5.40 5.55
N PRO A 54 -22.30 -5.22 6.71
CA PRO A 54 -22.64 -4.12 7.61
C PRO A 54 -22.28 -2.72 7.09
N TYR A 55 -21.51 -2.61 6.03
CA TYR A 55 -20.93 -1.36 5.54
C TYR A 55 -21.42 -0.94 4.15
N VAL A 56 -22.08 -1.84 3.43
CA VAL A 56 -22.52 -1.60 2.05
C VAL A 56 -24.03 -1.56 1.96
N GLU A 57 -24.56 -0.73 1.08
CA GLU A 57 -26.01 -0.65 0.81
C GLU A 57 -26.46 -1.77 -0.11
N GLY A 58 -25.58 -2.19 -1.00
CA GLY A 58 -25.78 -3.28 -1.92
C GLY A 58 -24.47 -3.77 -2.53
N ALA A 59 -24.58 -4.86 -3.26
CA ALA A 59 -23.43 -5.44 -3.95
C ALA A 59 -23.85 -6.04 -5.28
N SER A 60 -22.91 -6.05 -6.23
CA SER A 60 -23.04 -6.73 -7.51
C SER A 60 -21.87 -7.69 -7.70
N LEU A 61 -22.19 -8.94 -7.94
CA LEU A 61 -21.23 -10.00 -8.21
C LEU A 61 -20.89 -10.01 -9.71
N LEU A 62 -19.64 -9.76 -10.05
CA LEU A 62 -19.18 -9.66 -11.45
C LEU A 62 -17.67 -9.81 -11.57
N ASP A 63 -17.17 -10.02 -12.80
CA ASP A 63 -15.74 -9.96 -13.05
C ASP A 63 -15.24 -8.49 -13.02
N THR A 64 -14.56 -8.13 -11.94
CA THR A 64 -14.00 -6.77 -11.73
C THR A 64 -12.91 -6.38 -12.74
N LYS A 65 -12.49 -7.27 -13.63
CA LYS A 65 -11.55 -7.02 -14.73
C LYS A 65 -12.25 -6.84 -16.08
N ASN A 66 -13.52 -7.20 -16.16
CA ASN A 66 -14.33 -7.04 -17.36
C ASN A 66 -15.01 -5.67 -17.37
N LEU A 67 -14.46 -4.74 -18.14
CA LEU A 67 -14.98 -3.35 -18.21
C LEU A 67 -16.43 -3.29 -18.69
N ASP A 68 -16.84 -4.15 -19.62
CA ASP A 68 -18.20 -4.12 -20.16
C ASP A 68 -19.24 -4.56 -19.10
N GLU A 69 -18.91 -5.56 -18.30
CA GLU A 69 -19.73 -5.97 -17.15
C GLU A 69 -19.79 -4.87 -16.09
N LEU A 70 -18.63 -4.31 -15.73
CA LEU A 70 -18.54 -3.19 -14.79
C LEU A 70 -19.41 -2.01 -15.24
N LEU A 71 -19.31 -1.60 -16.51
CA LEU A 71 -20.08 -0.50 -17.07
C LEU A 71 -21.58 -0.79 -17.10
N ALA A 72 -21.96 -1.99 -17.50
CA ALA A 72 -23.38 -2.38 -17.57
C ALA A 72 -24.02 -2.33 -16.17
N GLU A 73 -23.31 -2.85 -15.17
CA GLU A 73 -23.81 -2.90 -13.79
C GLU A 73 -23.79 -1.52 -13.15
N ALA A 74 -22.70 -0.77 -13.27
CA ALA A 74 -22.61 0.60 -12.75
C ALA A 74 -23.73 1.51 -13.29
N LYS A 75 -24.07 1.40 -14.57
CA LYS A 75 -25.20 2.14 -15.18
C LYS A 75 -26.54 1.73 -14.58
N LYS A 76 -26.78 0.47 -14.23
CA LYS A 76 -28.00 0.05 -13.53
C LYS A 76 -28.07 0.65 -12.12
N VAL A 77 -26.96 0.64 -11.40
CA VAL A 77 -26.87 1.27 -10.07
C VAL A 77 -27.14 2.77 -10.16
N MET A 78 -26.54 3.46 -11.15
CA MET A 78 -26.74 4.91 -11.39
C MET A 78 -28.18 5.28 -11.76
N GLN A 79 -28.98 4.37 -12.31
CA GLN A 79 -30.42 4.61 -12.55
C GLN A 79 -31.23 4.66 -11.25
N GLN A 80 -30.72 4.11 -10.15
CA GLN A 80 -31.44 3.96 -8.89
C GLN A 80 -30.83 4.84 -7.78
N LEU A 81 -29.53 5.11 -7.86
CA LEU A 81 -28.76 5.76 -6.79
C LEU A 81 -27.88 6.89 -7.32
N PRO A 82 -27.67 7.96 -6.54
CA PRO A 82 -26.82 9.08 -6.93
C PRO A 82 -25.34 8.73 -6.78
N VAL A 83 -24.79 7.98 -7.72
CA VAL A 83 -23.37 7.60 -7.72
C VAL A 83 -22.51 8.82 -8.02
N ALA A 84 -21.58 9.14 -7.12
CA ALA A 84 -20.68 10.27 -7.20
C ALA A 84 -19.27 9.90 -7.66
N GLY A 85 -18.84 8.63 -7.51
CA GLY A 85 -17.49 8.23 -7.86
C GLY A 85 -17.24 6.73 -7.79
N VAL A 86 -16.02 6.36 -8.20
CA VAL A 86 -15.48 4.99 -8.09
C VAL A 86 -14.32 5.02 -7.11
N PHE A 87 -14.35 4.16 -6.12
CA PHE A 87 -13.33 4.07 -5.06
C PHE A 87 -12.71 2.68 -5.00
N THR A 88 -11.40 2.61 -4.93
CA THR A 88 -10.65 1.39 -4.66
C THR A 88 -9.35 1.70 -3.93
N TYR A 89 -8.87 0.76 -3.17
CA TYR A 89 -7.55 0.72 -2.53
C TYR A 89 -6.79 -0.55 -2.91
N ASP A 90 -7.32 -1.33 -3.86
CA ASP A 90 -6.69 -2.56 -4.35
C ASP A 90 -5.81 -2.29 -5.56
N GLU A 91 -4.52 -2.58 -5.43
CA GLU A 91 -3.52 -2.40 -6.49
C GLU A 91 -3.91 -3.10 -7.78
N SER A 92 -4.56 -4.25 -7.70
CA SER A 92 -4.97 -5.00 -8.88
C SER A 92 -6.14 -4.37 -9.64
N LEU A 93 -6.89 -3.47 -9.00
CA LEU A 93 -8.13 -2.87 -9.52
C LEU A 93 -8.02 -1.38 -9.87
N VAL A 94 -6.95 -0.67 -9.47
CA VAL A 94 -6.82 0.78 -9.69
C VAL A 94 -6.99 1.19 -11.15
N HIS A 95 -6.44 0.43 -12.09
CA HIS A 95 -6.58 0.73 -13.52
C HIS A 95 -7.99 0.47 -14.04
N ALA A 96 -8.64 -0.62 -13.61
CA ALA A 96 -10.03 -0.90 -13.97
C ALA A 96 -10.98 0.15 -13.38
N ALA A 97 -10.74 0.60 -12.15
CA ALA A 97 -11.49 1.67 -11.50
C ALA A 97 -11.36 3.00 -12.26
N ALA A 98 -10.15 3.36 -12.69
CA ALA A 98 -9.92 4.58 -13.50
C ALA A 98 -10.66 4.51 -14.83
N ARG A 99 -10.61 3.37 -15.53
CA ARG A 99 -11.36 3.17 -16.80
C ARG A 99 -12.87 3.24 -16.59
N LEU A 100 -13.36 2.68 -15.49
CA LEU A 100 -14.79 2.77 -15.16
C LEU A 100 -15.20 4.21 -14.88
N ALA A 101 -14.43 4.94 -14.06
CA ALA A 101 -14.70 6.33 -13.74
C ALA A 101 -14.73 7.21 -15.01
N GLU A 102 -13.71 7.10 -15.86
CA GLU A 102 -13.64 7.83 -17.15
C GLU A 102 -14.85 7.54 -18.03
N ALA A 103 -15.19 6.27 -18.23
CA ALA A 103 -16.31 5.86 -19.09
C ALA A 103 -17.69 6.29 -18.56
N LEU A 104 -17.80 6.56 -17.24
CA LEU A 104 -19.02 7.07 -16.60
C LEU A 104 -19.02 8.60 -16.46
N GLY A 105 -17.93 9.28 -16.82
CA GLY A 105 -17.77 10.73 -16.61
C GLY A 105 -17.68 11.12 -15.14
N LEU A 106 -17.19 10.23 -14.29
CA LEU A 106 -16.99 10.43 -12.84
C LEU A 106 -15.58 10.95 -12.56
N PRO A 107 -15.35 11.59 -11.40
CA PRO A 107 -14.03 12.07 -10.99
C PRO A 107 -12.98 10.95 -10.97
N GLY A 108 -11.75 11.27 -11.38
CA GLY A 108 -10.62 10.34 -11.38
C GLY A 108 -9.49 10.79 -12.28
N SER A 109 -8.32 10.21 -12.12
CA SER A 109 -7.21 10.40 -13.06
C SER A 109 -7.41 9.57 -14.33
N ALA A 110 -6.83 10.05 -15.43
CA ALA A 110 -6.81 9.32 -16.70
C ALA A 110 -6.22 7.90 -16.49
N PRO A 111 -6.81 6.85 -17.12
CA PRO A 111 -6.32 5.48 -17.00
C PRO A 111 -4.84 5.31 -17.33
N ASP A 112 -4.33 6.06 -18.32
CA ASP A 112 -2.92 6.06 -18.70
C ASP A 112 -1.99 6.62 -17.60
N ALA A 113 -2.46 7.59 -16.81
CA ALA A 113 -1.71 8.12 -15.68
C ALA A 113 -1.65 7.09 -14.52
N VAL A 114 -2.78 6.43 -14.25
CA VAL A 114 -2.85 5.34 -13.26
C VAL A 114 -1.96 4.17 -13.68
N LEU A 115 -1.99 3.79 -14.96
CA LEU A 115 -1.11 2.73 -15.49
C LEU A 115 0.36 3.13 -15.40
N ALA A 116 0.70 4.41 -15.64
CA ALA A 116 2.06 4.91 -15.51
C ALA A 116 2.58 4.89 -14.07
N CYS A 117 1.74 5.03 -13.07
CA CYS A 117 2.12 4.81 -11.66
C CYS A 117 2.42 3.34 -11.38
N ARG A 118 1.66 2.43 -11.96
CA ARG A 118 1.74 1.00 -11.70
C ARG A 118 2.89 0.31 -12.43
N ASP A 119 3.17 0.71 -13.67
CA ASP A 119 4.25 0.16 -14.49
C ASP A 119 5.56 0.88 -14.20
N LYS A 120 6.39 0.29 -13.36
CA LYS A 120 7.67 0.88 -12.92
C LYS A 120 8.58 1.29 -14.09
N ALA A 121 8.59 0.57 -15.21
CA ALA A 121 9.40 0.95 -16.38
C ALA A 121 8.84 2.23 -17.05
N THR A 122 7.53 2.34 -17.17
CA THR A 122 6.86 3.56 -17.67
C THR A 122 7.06 4.73 -16.70
N THR A 123 6.94 4.50 -15.40
CA THR A 123 7.29 5.50 -14.37
C THR A 123 8.70 6.03 -14.61
N ARG A 124 9.70 5.14 -14.69
CA ARG A 124 11.10 5.53 -14.91
C ARG A 124 11.30 6.32 -16.19
N ALA A 125 10.70 5.89 -17.30
CA ALA A 125 10.81 6.58 -18.58
C ALA A 125 10.23 8.00 -18.53
N ARG A 126 9.02 8.19 -17.96
CA ARG A 126 8.38 9.50 -17.83
C ARG A 126 9.17 10.44 -16.91
N LEU A 127 9.69 9.93 -15.80
CA LEU A 127 10.49 10.71 -14.87
C LEU A 127 11.85 11.10 -15.46
N THR A 128 12.48 10.22 -16.23
CA THR A 128 13.71 10.56 -16.97
C THR A 128 13.44 11.71 -17.95
N ALA A 129 12.38 11.64 -18.73
CA ALA A 129 12.00 12.70 -19.67
C ALA A 129 11.70 14.04 -18.96
N ALA A 130 11.21 14.00 -17.72
CA ALA A 130 10.93 15.19 -16.90
C ALA A 130 12.13 15.64 -16.04
N GLY A 131 13.27 14.96 -16.12
CA GLY A 131 14.48 15.27 -15.31
C GLY A 131 14.24 15.13 -13.80
N VAL A 132 13.38 14.20 -13.37
CA VAL A 132 13.15 13.92 -11.94
C VAL A 132 14.19 12.94 -11.44
N PRO A 133 14.89 13.22 -10.32
CA PRO A 133 15.85 12.32 -9.71
C PRO A 133 15.24 10.96 -9.35
N GLN A 134 15.90 9.89 -9.79
CA GLN A 134 15.46 8.51 -9.57
C GLN A 134 16.67 7.55 -9.75
N PRO A 135 16.59 6.26 -9.37
CA PRO A 135 17.64 5.31 -9.64
C PRO A 135 17.81 5.07 -11.14
N ALA A 136 19.02 4.77 -11.58
CA ALA A 136 19.23 4.18 -12.89
C ALA A 136 18.43 2.88 -13.00
N CYS A 137 17.83 2.62 -14.17
CA CYS A 137 16.93 1.47 -14.35
C CYS A 137 17.04 0.91 -15.78
N ILE A 138 17.25 -0.39 -15.89
CA ILE A 138 17.34 -1.11 -17.16
C ILE A 138 16.34 -2.27 -17.15
N PRO A 139 15.29 -2.21 -18.02
CA PRO A 139 14.37 -3.34 -18.21
C PRO A 139 15.07 -4.50 -18.93
N VAL A 140 14.81 -5.74 -18.47
CA VAL A 140 15.45 -6.95 -18.99
C VAL A 140 14.47 -8.11 -19.11
N SER A 141 14.70 -9.00 -20.08
CA SER A 141 13.86 -10.17 -20.35
C SER A 141 14.57 -11.51 -20.11
N THR A 142 15.87 -11.49 -19.77
CA THR A 142 16.68 -12.70 -19.58
C THR A 142 17.69 -12.52 -18.44
N ALA A 143 18.08 -13.62 -17.79
CA ALA A 143 19.11 -13.61 -16.75
C ALA A 143 20.45 -13.06 -17.27
N ALA A 144 20.85 -13.43 -18.50
CA ALA A 144 22.06 -12.87 -19.12
C ALA A 144 21.95 -11.36 -19.41
N GLY A 145 20.73 -10.86 -19.72
CA GLY A 145 20.43 -9.44 -19.81
C GLY A 145 20.53 -8.73 -18.46
N ALA A 146 19.98 -9.36 -17.42
CA ALA A 146 20.07 -8.82 -16.06
C ALA A 146 21.51 -8.72 -15.57
N ARG A 147 22.36 -9.74 -15.86
CA ARG A 147 23.78 -9.70 -15.52
C ARG A 147 24.50 -8.54 -16.20
N ARG A 148 24.30 -8.33 -17.52
CA ARG A 148 24.92 -7.20 -18.24
C ARG A 148 24.43 -5.84 -17.70
N ALA A 149 23.12 -5.73 -17.42
CA ALA A 149 22.57 -4.51 -16.85
C ALA A 149 23.14 -4.21 -15.45
N ALA A 150 23.35 -5.23 -14.62
CA ALA A 150 23.97 -5.08 -13.30
C ALA A 150 25.46 -4.68 -13.40
N ASP A 151 26.20 -5.28 -14.34
CA ASP A 151 27.62 -4.92 -14.59
C ASP A 151 27.75 -3.48 -15.12
N GLU A 152 26.76 -2.98 -15.89
CA GLU A 152 26.69 -1.59 -16.38
C GLU A 152 26.31 -0.61 -15.26
N THR A 153 25.32 -0.97 -14.43
CA THR A 153 24.82 -0.12 -13.33
C THR A 153 25.84 0.00 -12.19
N GLY A 154 26.59 -1.08 -11.93
CA GLY A 154 27.48 -1.21 -10.78
C GLY A 154 26.78 -1.76 -9.54
N TYR A 155 27.51 -2.61 -8.79
CA TYR A 155 26.97 -3.27 -7.59
C TYR A 155 27.03 -2.41 -6.33
N PRO A 156 26.11 -2.62 -5.37
CA PRO A 156 24.94 -3.52 -5.45
C PRO A 156 23.84 -2.99 -6.37
N VAL A 157 23.00 -3.89 -6.89
CA VAL A 157 21.80 -3.55 -7.67
C VAL A 157 20.55 -4.15 -7.02
N VAL A 158 19.37 -3.61 -7.38
CA VAL A 158 18.08 -4.21 -7.07
C VAL A 158 17.52 -4.83 -8.35
N VAL A 159 17.21 -6.13 -8.28
CA VAL A 159 16.48 -6.85 -9.34
C VAL A 159 15.05 -7.02 -8.88
N LYS A 160 14.07 -6.53 -9.64
CA LYS A 160 12.67 -6.54 -9.22
C LYS A 160 11.68 -6.77 -10.35
N ALA A 161 10.53 -7.35 -9.99
CA ALA A 161 9.39 -7.48 -10.90
C ALA A 161 8.84 -6.09 -11.27
N ARG A 162 8.53 -5.88 -12.57
CA ARG A 162 8.11 -4.60 -13.13
C ARG A 162 6.75 -4.13 -12.63
N GLY A 163 5.76 -5.03 -12.49
CA GLY A 163 4.37 -4.68 -12.23
C GLY A 163 3.84 -5.08 -10.84
N LEU A 164 4.68 -5.62 -9.94
CA LEU A 164 4.25 -6.10 -8.63
C LEU A 164 4.46 -5.05 -7.54
N ALA A 165 3.83 -5.25 -6.38
CA ALA A 165 3.91 -4.42 -5.18
C ALA A 165 4.21 -5.30 -3.95
N GLY A 166 4.47 -4.68 -2.77
CA GLY A 166 4.68 -5.38 -1.50
C GLY A 166 5.96 -6.22 -1.48
N SER A 167 7.05 -5.70 -2.02
CA SER A 167 8.37 -6.34 -2.11
C SER A 167 8.41 -7.70 -2.83
N LEU A 168 7.29 -8.13 -3.42
CA LEU A 168 7.19 -9.41 -4.11
C LEU A 168 8.08 -9.42 -5.36
N GLY A 169 9.07 -10.32 -5.37
CA GLY A 169 10.05 -10.42 -6.44
C GLY A 169 11.06 -9.25 -6.46
N VAL A 170 11.38 -8.67 -5.31
CA VAL A 170 12.42 -7.64 -5.16
C VAL A 170 13.60 -8.23 -4.40
N VAL A 171 14.78 -8.23 -5.01
CA VAL A 171 16.00 -8.84 -4.43
C VAL A 171 17.20 -7.93 -4.67
N ARG A 172 18.01 -7.69 -3.61
CA ARG A 172 19.33 -7.06 -3.76
C ARG A 172 20.35 -8.08 -4.23
N ALA A 173 21.13 -7.73 -5.23
CA ALA A 173 22.28 -8.49 -5.68
C ALA A 173 23.56 -7.69 -5.43
N ASP A 174 24.40 -8.18 -4.53
CA ASP A 174 25.64 -7.50 -4.11
C ASP A 174 26.80 -7.74 -5.10
N HIS A 175 26.70 -8.77 -5.93
CA HIS A 175 27.69 -9.15 -6.93
C HIS A 175 27.05 -9.96 -8.06
N GLY A 176 27.74 -10.14 -9.15
CA GLY A 176 27.23 -10.77 -10.35
C GLY A 176 26.66 -12.18 -10.17
N ASP A 177 27.24 -12.99 -9.32
CA ASP A 177 26.79 -14.38 -9.13
C ASP A 177 25.42 -14.46 -8.43
N ALA A 178 24.98 -13.37 -7.76
CA ALA A 178 23.66 -13.29 -7.15
C ALA A 178 22.56 -12.87 -8.15
N VAL A 179 22.91 -12.31 -9.32
CA VAL A 179 21.94 -11.72 -10.25
C VAL A 179 21.02 -12.75 -10.90
N GLU A 180 21.53 -13.94 -11.20
CA GLU A 180 20.72 -14.99 -11.84
C GLU A 180 19.58 -15.45 -10.92
N ALA A 181 19.89 -15.76 -9.66
CA ALA A 181 18.89 -16.14 -8.67
C ALA A 181 17.90 -14.98 -8.39
N ALA A 182 18.38 -13.74 -8.34
CA ALA A 182 17.52 -12.56 -8.19
C ALA A 182 16.59 -12.37 -9.40
N PHE A 183 17.09 -12.61 -10.62
CA PHE A 183 16.26 -12.57 -11.83
C PHE A 183 15.18 -13.66 -11.82
N GLU A 184 15.53 -14.89 -11.43
CA GLU A 184 14.58 -15.98 -11.31
C GLU A 184 13.48 -15.67 -10.30
N ALA A 185 13.84 -15.14 -9.12
CA ALA A 185 12.87 -14.70 -8.11
C ALA A 185 11.94 -13.62 -8.64
N ALA A 186 12.47 -12.59 -9.32
CA ALA A 186 11.68 -11.49 -9.89
C ALA A 186 10.78 -11.96 -11.05
N SER A 187 11.30 -12.78 -11.96
CA SER A 187 10.55 -13.26 -13.14
C SER A 187 9.49 -14.31 -12.83
N SER A 188 9.70 -15.12 -11.79
CA SER A 188 8.72 -16.11 -11.32
C SER A 188 7.66 -15.51 -10.42
N ALA A 189 7.92 -14.37 -9.79
CA ALA A 189 6.95 -13.69 -8.93
C ALA A 189 5.66 -13.39 -9.72
N ASN A 190 4.52 -13.66 -9.08
CA ASN A 190 3.22 -13.52 -9.71
C ASN A 190 2.17 -13.06 -8.70
N TRP A 191 1.27 -12.19 -9.16
CA TRP A 191 0.08 -11.81 -8.42
C TRP A 191 -1.13 -11.94 -9.35
N PRO A 192 -2.20 -12.62 -8.93
CA PRO A 192 -3.38 -12.81 -9.77
C PRO A 192 -3.96 -11.48 -10.26
N GLY A 193 -4.08 -11.33 -11.60
CA GLY A 193 -4.66 -10.14 -12.21
C GLY A 193 -3.71 -8.99 -12.49
N VAL A 194 -2.43 -9.13 -12.18
CA VAL A 194 -1.40 -8.19 -12.63
C VAL A 194 -0.92 -8.59 -14.02
N PRO A 195 -0.89 -7.65 -15.00
CA PRO A 195 -0.39 -7.94 -16.33
C PRO A 195 1.10 -8.26 -16.32
N ARG A 196 1.52 -9.15 -17.21
CA ARG A 196 2.94 -9.38 -17.49
C ARG A 196 3.38 -8.54 -18.69
N TYR A 197 4.64 -8.18 -18.70
CA TYR A 197 5.27 -7.34 -19.72
C TYR A 197 6.33 -8.12 -20.46
N GLU A 198 6.68 -7.74 -21.69
CA GLU A 198 7.72 -8.38 -22.49
C GLU A 198 9.10 -8.32 -21.78
N ALA A 199 9.44 -7.15 -21.18
CA ALA A 199 10.58 -7.01 -20.26
C ALA A 199 10.02 -6.87 -18.84
N ASP A 200 9.83 -7.99 -18.16
CA ASP A 200 9.06 -8.09 -16.92
C ASP A 200 9.91 -7.91 -15.66
N VAL A 201 11.22 -7.80 -15.82
CA VAL A 201 12.17 -7.59 -14.74
C VAL A 201 12.96 -6.29 -14.96
N LEU A 202 13.20 -5.57 -13.89
CA LEU A 202 14.02 -4.36 -13.86
C LEU A 202 15.29 -4.61 -13.05
N VAL A 203 16.41 -4.10 -13.55
CA VAL A 203 17.67 -3.95 -12.80
C VAL A 203 17.83 -2.48 -12.48
N GLU A 204 17.88 -2.13 -11.20
CA GLU A 204 17.97 -0.75 -10.73
C GLU A 204 19.22 -0.53 -9.85
N GLU A 205 19.71 0.70 -9.86
CA GLU A 205 20.67 1.18 -8.87
C GLU A 205 20.15 0.95 -7.45
N TYR A 206 21.01 0.40 -6.58
CA TYR A 206 20.66 0.27 -5.16
C TYR A 206 20.81 1.61 -4.45
N LEU A 207 19.70 2.15 -3.96
CA LEU A 207 19.68 3.40 -3.21
C LEU A 207 19.94 3.15 -1.72
N THR A 208 20.87 3.91 -1.14
CA THR A 208 21.16 3.88 0.30
C THR A 208 20.43 5.02 1.03
N GLY A 209 20.10 4.80 2.29
CA GLY A 209 19.47 5.78 3.15
C GLY A 209 18.14 5.28 3.75
N PRO A 210 17.55 6.04 4.69
CA PRO A 210 16.24 5.72 5.25
C PRO A 210 15.16 5.66 4.17
N GLU A 211 14.20 4.76 4.34
CA GLU A 211 13.05 4.65 3.46
C GLU A 211 11.82 5.27 4.10
N ILE A 212 11.10 6.04 3.31
CA ILE A 212 9.83 6.65 3.70
C ILE A 212 8.78 6.41 2.64
N SER A 213 7.52 6.56 3.04
CA SER A 213 6.42 6.71 2.09
C SER A 213 5.56 7.92 2.42
N ILE A 214 4.91 8.47 1.40
CA ILE A 214 3.97 9.57 1.51
C ILE A 214 2.64 9.13 0.95
N ASP A 215 1.59 9.08 1.79
CA ASP A 215 0.23 9.02 1.31
C ASP A 215 -0.25 10.44 1.06
N ALA A 216 -0.75 10.69 -0.14
CA ALA A 216 -1.20 12.01 -0.59
C ALA A 216 -2.54 11.91 -1.31
N VAL A 217 -3.26 13.02 -1.35
CA VAL A 217 -4.39 13.21 -2.27
C VAL A 217 -4.01 14.25 -3.31
N VAL A 218 -4.53 14.05 -4.53
CA VAL A 218 -4.32 14.96 -5.66
C VAL A 218 -5.68 15.43 -6.13
N VAL A 219 -5.86 16.74 -6.25
CA VAL A 219 -7.06 17.38 -6.77
C VAL A 219 -6.63 18.41 -7.80
N ASP A 220 -7.12 18.29 -9.02
CA ASP A 220 -6.79 19.19 -10.14
C ASP A 220 -5.27 19.39 -10.33
N GLY A 221 -4.50 18.31 -10.18
CA GLY A 221 -3.03 18.30 -10.29
C GLY A 221 -2.29 18.87 -9.08
N VAL A 222 -2.99 19.32 -8.04
CA VAL A 222 -2.38 19.78 -6.80
C VAL A 222 -2.27 18.61 -5.82
N CYS A 223 -1.04 18.19 -5.55
CA CYS A 223 -0.74 17.11 -4.61
C CYS A 223 -0.62 17.66 -3.18
N THR A 224 -1.43 17.13 -2.28
CA THR A 224 -1.41 17.45 -0.85
C THR A 224 -1.01 16.21 -0.06
N PRO A 225 0.19 16.17 0.54
CA PRO A 225 0.59 15.07 1.42
C PRO A 225 -0.29 15.04 2.67
N LEU A 226 -0.71 13.85 3.07
CA LEU A 226 -1.50 13.61 4.27
C LEU A 226 -0.62 13.14 5.43
N ILE A 227 0.28 12.19 5.15
CA ILE A 227 1.16 11.56 6.13
C ILE A 227 2.49 11.20 5.48
N VAL A 228 3.53 11.18 6.30
CA VAL A 228 4.81 10.53 6.02
C VAL A 228 4.94 9.32 6.92
N ALA A 229 5.17 8.15 6.36
CA ALA A 229 5.48 6.94 7.12
C ALA A 229 6.98 6.62 6.98
N ARG A 230 7.69 6.51 8.10
CA ARG A 230 9.07 6.03 8.15
C ARG A 230 9.04 4.51 8.16
N LYS A 231 9.61 3.89 7.13
CA LYS A 231 9.55 2.44 6.93
C LYS A 231 10.71 1.75 7.63
N GLN A 232 10.43 0.62 8.26
CA GLN A 232 11.41 -0.33 8.77
C GLN A 232 11.42 -1.52 7.82
N VAL A 233 12.55 -1.72 7.16
CA VAL A 233 12.77 -2.78 6.17
C VAL A 233 13.83 -3.73 6.70
N GLY A 234 13.64 -5.03 6.53
CA GLY A 234 14.55 -6.08 6.98
C GLY A 234 14.59 -7.28 6.05
N MET A 235 15.15 -8.39 6.55
CA MET A 235 15.27 -9.66 5.84
C MET A 235 16.08 -9.57 4.54
N ASP A 236 17.21 -8.85 4.61
CA ASP A 236 18.15 -8.82 3.49
C ASP A 236 18.36 -10.24 2.90
N PRO A 237 18.34 -10.34 1.57
CA PRO A 237 18.29 -9.30 0.54
C PRO A 237 16.87 -8.97 0.00
N TYR A 238 15.77 -9.27 0.73
CA TYR A 238 14.40 -9.32 0.21
C TYR A 238 13.50 -8.11 0.54
N PHE A 239 13.98 -7.15 1.34
CA PHE A 239 13.27 -5.90 1.68
C PHE A 239 11.88 -6.08 2.30
N GLU A 240 11.69 -7.07 3.18
CA GLU A 240 10.43 -7.22 3.91
C GLU A 240 10.17 -6.03 4.83
N GLU A 241 8.95 -5.53 4.80
CA GLU A 241 8.52 -4.46 5.69
C GLU A 241 8.21 -5.02 7.07
N THR A 242 8.97 -4.58 8.07
CA THR A 242 8.87 -5.06 9.45
C THR A 242 8.15 -4.08 10.37
N GLY A 243 7.91 -2.85 9.91
CA GLY A 243 7.19 -1.86 10.66
C GLY A 243 7.14 -0.49 9.98
N HIS A 244 6.29 0.38 10.53
CA HIS A 244 6.13 1.76 10.08
C HIS A 244 5.90 2.67 11.27
N THR A 245 6.37 3.91 11.16
CA THR A 245 6.09 4.96 12.14
C THR A 245 5.60 6.21 11.42
N VAL A 246 4.50 6.76 11.89
CA VAL A 246 3.95 8.05 11.44
C VAL A 246 3.96 9.01 12.63
N ASP A 247 4.60 10.16 12.42
CA ASP A 247 4.53 11.31 13.34
C ASP A 247 3.72 12.41 12.65
N ALA A 248 2.68 12.90 13.29
CA ALA A 248 1.85 13.98 12.75
C ALA A 248 2.64 15.30 12.54
N ALA A 249 3.76 15.45 13.25
CA ALA A 249 4.67 16.61 13.14
C ALA A 249 5.97 16.28 12.39
N ASP A 250 6.02 15.20 11.58
CA ASP A 250 7.22 14.84 10.84
C ASP A 250 7.71 16.02 9.98
N PRO A 251 8.96 16.49 10.17
CA PRO A 251 9.49 17.66 9.46
C PRO A 251 9.52 17.47 7.93
N LEU A 252 9.50 16.24 7.43
CA LEU A 252 9.45 15.95 5.99
C LEU A 252 8.14 16.43 5.33
N LEU A 253 7.07 16.62 6.09
CA LEU A 253 5.83 17.25 5.62
C LEU A 253 6.01 18.72 5.21
N GLN A 254 7.12 19.35 5.59
CA GLN A 254 7.48 20.73 5.26
C GLN A 254 8.81 20.81 4.49
N ASP A 255 9.41 19.68 4.13
CA ASP A 255 10.65 19.64 3.36
C ASP A 255 10.37 20.04 1.90
N SER A 256 10.88 21.23 1.52
CA SER A 256 10.59 21.81 0.21
C SER A 256 11.17 21.01 -0.97
N GLU A 257 12.30 20.32 -0.79
CA GLU A 257 12.91 19.49 -1.84
C GLU A 257 12.06 18.23 -2.08
N LEU A 258 11.64 17.58 -1.00
CA LEU A 258 10.78 16.38 -1.06
C LEU A 258 9.42 16.71 -1.68
N LEU A 259 8.81 17.82 -1.26
CA LEU A 259 7.50 18.27 -1.77
C LEU A 259 7.57 18.70 -3.25
N ASP A 260 8.66 19.39 -3.67
CA ASP A 260 8.88 19.72 -5.08
C ASP A 260 9.03 18.43 -5.93
N GLN A 261 9.82 17.47 -5.46
CA GLN A 261 9.95 16.20 -6.17
C GLN A 261 8.62 15.45 -6.26
N LEU A 262 7.85 15.38 -5.16
CA LEU A 262 6.53 14.75 -5.14
C LEU A 262 5.61 15.39 -6.19
N HIS A 263 5.55 16.73 -6.24
CA HIS A 263 4.76 17.45 -7.24
C HIS A 263 5.24 17.17 -8.67
N ARG A 264 6.55 17.21 -8.93
CA ARG A 264 7.13 16.93 -10.25
C ARG A 264 6.85 15.51 -10.73
N ILE A 265 6.85 14.52 -9.80
CA ILE A 265 6.50 13.13 -10.10
C ILE A 265 5.05 13.05 -10.60
N HIS A 266 4.08 13.59 -9.85
CA HIS A 266 2.67 13.57 -10.24
C HIS A 266 2.44 14.24 -11.58
N LYS A 267 3.05 15.41 -11.79
CA LYS A 267 2.98 16.14 -13.06
C LYS A 267 3.57 15.35 -14.24
N ALA A 268 4.71 14.70 -14.04
CA ALA A 268 5.37 13.90 -15.09
C ALA A 268 4.54 12.66 -15.47
N LEU A 269 3.82 12.08 -14.51
CA LEU A 269 2.94 10.94 -14.74
C LEU A 269 1.56 11.35 -15.28
N GLY A 270 1.20 12.64 -15.20
CA GLY A 270 -0.13 13.14 -15.56
C GLY A 270 -1.21 12.71 -14.55
N PHE A 271 -0.83 12.48 -13.28
CA PHE A 271 -1.77 12.08 -12.26
C PHE A 271 -2.39 13.33 -11.63
N GLU A 272 -3.66 13.58 -11.92
CA GLU A 272 -4.33 14.85 -11.60
C GLU A 272 -5.41 14.71 -10.52
N HIS A 273 -5.93 13.47 -10.25
CA HIS A 273 -7.05 13.32 -9.35
C HIS A 273 -7.08 11.93 -8.69
N GLY A 274 -7.07 11.86 -7.38
CA GLY A 274 -7.13 10.60 -6.63
C GLY A 274 -6.18 10.57 -5.42
N ALA A 275 -5.88 9.38 -4.93
CA ALA A 275 -4.90 9.15 -3.87
C ALA A 275 -3.67 8.44 -4.40
N THR A 276 -2.52 8.73 -3.80
CA THR A 276 -1.25 8.07 -4.14
C THR A 276 -0.48 7.67 -2.90
N HIS A 277 0.30 6.61 -3.04
CA HIS A 277 1.31 6.16 -2.12
C HIS A 277 2.66 6.22 -2.83
N THR A 278 3.56 7.10 -2.37
CA THR A 278 4.84 7.36 -3.03
C THR A 278 5.99 7.05 -2.09
N GLU A 279 6.88 6.16 -2.48
CA GLU A 279 8.02 5.70 -1.68
C GLU A 279 9.32 6.37 -2.11
N PHE A 280 10.13 6.78 -1.14
CA PHE A 280 11.42 7.42 -1.35
C PHE A 280 12.51 6.79 -0.48
N LYS A 281 13.73 6.77 -1.02
CA LYS A 281 14.96 6.71 -0.24
C LYS A 281 15.48 8.13 -0.02
N LEU A 282 15.77 8.47 1.23
CA LEU A 282 16.43 9.73 1.61
C LEU A 282 17.94 9.53 1.48
N THR A 283 18.45 9.71 0.26
CA THR A 283 19.88 9.50 -0.03
C THR A 283 20.70 10.73 0.34
N PRO A 284 22.05 10.62 0.45
CA PRO A 284 22.93 11.78 0.65
C PRO A 284 22.84 12.84 -0.48
N GLN A 285 22.30 12.48 -1.65
CA GLN A 285 22.10 13.38 -2.79
C GLN A 285 20.65 13.89 -2.91
N GLY A 286 19.87 13.79 -1.85
CA GLY A 286 18.46 14.16 -1.78
C GLY A 286 17.51 12.97 -1.96
N PRO A 287 16.19 13.20 -1.89
CA PRO A 287 15.18 12.15 -2.03
C PRO A 287 15.24 11.51 -3.42
N ARG A 288 15.07 10.19 -3.50
CA ARG A 288 15.01 9.41 -4.75
C ARG A 288 13.80 8.51 -4.74
N LEU A 289 12.99 8.57 -5.81
CA LEU A 289 11.79 7.74 -5.93
C LEU A 289 12.14 6.25 -5.98
N VAL A 290 11.54 5.48 -5.08
CA VAL A 290 11.52 4.00 -5.14
C VAL A 290 10.35 3.54 -6.00
N GLU A 291 9.12 3.98 -5.67
CA GLU A 291 7.88 3.55 -6.33
C GLU A 291 6.77 4.58 -6.08
N ILE A 292 5.77 4.61 -6.97
CA ILE A 292 4.51 5.30 -6.76
C ILE A 292 3.34 4.39 -7.14
N ASN A 293 2.31 4.36 -6.31
CA ASN A 293 1.08 3.60 -6.51
C ASN A 293 -0.12 4.57 -6.53
N ALA A 294 -1.07 4.34 -7.45
CA ALA A 294 -2.28 5.16 -7.59
C ALA A 294 -3.38 4.78 -6.58
N ARG A 295 -2.99 4.64 -5.31
CA ARG A 295 -3.82 4.30 -4.16
C ARG A 295 -3.11 4.65 -2.86
N LEU A 296 -3.82 4.52 -1.75
CA LEU A 296 -3.23 4.62 -0.41
C LEU A 296 -2.27 3.47 -0.09
N GLY A 297 -1.42 3.67 0.88
CA GLY A 297 -0.49 2.68 1.40
C GLY A 297 -1.13 1.38 1.87
N GLY A 298 -0.35 0.32 1.85
CA GLY A 298 -0.66 -0.96 2.47
C GLY A 298 -0.35 -0.96 3.97
N ASP A 299 -0.24 -2.16 4.52
CA ASP A 299 0.38 -2.43 5.83
C ASP A 299 -0.09 -1.54 7.00
N PHE A 300 -1.39 -1.19 7.01
CA PHE A 300 -2.00 -0.29 8.00
C PHE A 300 -1.43 1.14 8.02
N ILE A 301 -0.64 1.55 7.02
CA ILE A 301 -0.10 2.93 6.95
C ILE A 301 -1.22 3.98 7.06
N PRO A 302 -2.37 3.88 6.33
CA PRO A 302 -3.47 4.83 6.53
C PRO A 302 -4.08 4.79 7.93
N LEU A 303 -4.13 3.60 8.57
CA LEU A 303 -4.66 3.47 9.93
C LEU A 303 -3.77 4.19 10.96
N ILE A 304 -2.46 3.91 10.95
CA ILE A 304 -1.53 4.59 11.87
C ILE A 304 -1.44 6.09 11.55
N GLY A 305 -1.61 6.47 10.28
CA GLY A 305 -1.75 7.87 9.86
C GLY A 305 -2.95 8.54 10.52
N MET A 306 -4.11 7.92 10.48
CA MET A 306 -5.32 8.40 11.15
C MET A 306 -5.15 8.46 12.68
N LEU A 307 -4.50 7.46 13.29
CA LEU A 307 -4.24 7.44 14.73
C LEU A 307 -3.28 8.57 15.17
N ALA A 308 -2.30 8.91 14.35
CA ALA A 308 -1.35 9.98 14.61
C ALA A 308 -1.97 11.36 14.39
N THR A 309 -2.57 11.59 13.24
CA THR A 309 -3.03 12.91 12.79
C THR A 309 -4.49 13.24 13.16
N GLY A 310 -5.31 12.24 13.47
CA GLY A 310 -6.75 12.40 13.65
C GLY A 310 -7.53 12.68 12.34
N THR A 311 -6.84 12.71 11.20
CA THR A 311 -7.41 12.83 9.85
C THR A 311 -7.29 11.48 9.15
N ASP A 312 -8.39 10.97 8.61
CA ASP A 312 -8.42 9.64 8.01
C ASP A 312 -8.06 9.72 6.51
N PRO A 313 -6.90 9.18 6.08
CA PRO A 313 -6.50 9.19 4.68
C PRO A 313 -7.49 8.44 3.76
N ALA A 314 -8.17 7.40 4.24
CA ALA A 314 -9.15 6.67 3.45
C ALA A 314 -10.41 7.50 3.20
N VAL A 315 -10.87 8.25 4.19
CA VAL A 315 -11.99 9.18 4.04
C VAL A 315 -11.60 10.35 3.11
N ALA A 316 -10.38 10.89 3.24
CA ALA A 316 -9.88 11.94 2.33
C ALA A 316 -9.84 11.43 0.87
N ALA A 317 -9.32 10.23 0.63
CA ALA A 317 -9.30 9.61 -0.70
C ALA A 317 -10.72 9.37 -1.26
N ALA A 318 -11.67 8.95 -0.41
CA ALA A 318 -13.05 8.75 -0.79
C ALA A 318 -13.76 10.06 -1.16
N HIS A 319 -13.47 11.17 -0.47
CA HIS A 319 -13.96 12.51 -0.85
C HIS A 319 -13.44 12.91 -2.24
N VAL A 320 -12.14 12.73 -2.49
CA VAL A 320 -11.58 12.99 -3.82
C VAL A 320 -12.26 12.13 -4.89
N ALA A 321 -12.43 10.83 -4.65
CA ALA A 321 -13.13 9.94 -5.57
C ALA A 321 -14.57 10.37 -5.86
N ALA A 322 -15.23 11.06 -4.92
CA ALA A 322 -16.58 11.64 -5.08
C ALA A 322 -16.58 13.05 -5.71
N GLY A 323 -15.42 13.62 -6.08
CA GLY A 323 -15.29 14.99 -6.55
C GLY A 323 -15.52 16.05 -5.45
N LEU A 324 -15.36 15.67 -4.20
CA LEU A 324 -15.53 16.54 -3.03
C LEU A 324 -14.17 16.96 -2.47
N ALA A 325 -14.13 18.13 -1.84
CA ALA A 325 -12.93 18.60 -1.17
C ALA A 325 -12.59 17.69 0.04
N PRO A 326 -11.36 17.13 0.11
CA PRO A 326 -10.94 16.32 1.23
C PRO A 326 -10.59 17.20 2.44
N ASP A 327 -10.84 16.68 3.65
CA ASP A 327 -10.24 17.24 4.86
C ASP A 327 -8.84 16.65 5.00
N THR A 328 -7.82 17.52 4.92
CA THR A 328 -6.40 17.13 4.95
C THR A 328 -5.65 17.66 6.16
N ALA A 329 -6.31 18.50 6.98
CA ALA A 329 -5.66 19.14 8.11
C ALA A 329 -5.51 18.15 9.29
N PRO A 330 -4.33 18.03 9.91
CA PRO A 330 -4.16 17.22 11.11
C PRO A 330 -4.96 17.80 12.28
N LYS A 331 -5.68 16.93 13.00
CA LYS A 331 -6.54 17.27 14.16
C LYS A 331 -5.86 16.95 15.49
N THR A 332 -4.89 16.04 15.45
CA THR A 332 -4.06 15.66 16.60
C THR A 332 -2.59 15.67 16.21
N GLN A 333 -1.71 15.77 17.21
CA GLN A 333 -0.27 15.69 17.03
C GLN A 333 0.27 14.55 17.89
N ARG A 334 0.26 13.34 17.30
CA ARG A 334 0.73 12.13 17.96
C ARG A 334 1.70 11.40 17.07
N THR A 335 2.41 10.45 17.66
CA THR A 335 3.12 9.39 16.95
C THR A 335 2.28 8.12 17.01
N ALA A 336 2.20 7.40 15.90
CA ALA A 336 1.67 6.05 15.85
C ALA A 336 2.65 5.14 15.10
N ALA A 337 2.87 3.94 15.62
CA ALA A 337 3.78 2.99 15.03
C ALA A 337 3.16 1.59 14.99
N ILE A 338 3.58 0.80 13.99
CA ILE A 338 3.24 -0.62 13.88
C ILE A 338 4.51 -1.45 13.74
N ARG A 339 4.55 -2.60 14.43
CA ARG A 339 5.57 -3.63 14.27
C ARG A 339 4.93 -4.92 13.82
N PHE A 340 5.40 -5.47 12.71
CA PHE A 340 5.02 -6.79 12.23
C PHE A 340 5.95 -7.85 12.78
N LEU A 341 5.39 -9.00 13.10
CA LEU A 341 6.09 -10.10 13.73
C LEU A 341 6.22 -11.28 12.77
N TYR A 342 7.45 -11.67 12.54
CA TYR A 342 7.83 -12.78 11.68
C TYR A 342 8.51 -13.87 12.53
N PRO A 343 8.40 -15.15 12.13
CA PRO A 343 9.14 -16.21 12.80
C PRO A 343 10.65 -16.04 12.57
N GLU A 344 11.48 -16.62 13.42
CA GLU A 344 12.95 -16.63 13.24
C GLU A 344 13.39 -17.57 12.12
N ALA A 345 12.59 -18.60 11.85
CA ALA A 345 12.79 -19.57 10.77
C ALA A 345 11.44 -20.13 10.32
N ASP A 346 11.43 -20.82 9.18
CA ASP A 346 10.23 -21.49 8.67
C ASP A 346 9.71 -22.49 9.70
N CYS A 347 8.42 -22.34 10.03
CA CYS A 347 7.80 -23.12 11.08
C CYS A 347 6.30 -23.32 10.87
N GLU A 348 5.73 -24.25 11.63
CA GLU A 348 4.28 -24.37 11.79
C GLU A 348 3.89 -23.85 13.19
N ALA A 349 2.97 -22.90 13.22
CA ALA A 349 2.49 -22.32 14.45
C ALA A 349 1.68 -23.35 15.27
N VAL A 350 2.04 -23.52 16.53
CA VAL A 350 1.27 -24.31 17.51
C VAL A 350 0.29 -23.41 18.23
N GLU A 351 0.74 -22.22 18.59
CA GLU A 351 -0.05 -21.22 19.31
C GLU A 351 0.55 -19.83 19.12
N VAL A 352 -0.31 -18.83 19.02
CA VAL A 352 0.09 -17.42 19.10
C VAL A 352 -0.70 -16.77 20.23
N THR A 353 0.00 -16.30 21.25
CA THR A 353 -0.61 -15.76 22.48
C THR A 353 -0.38 -14.26 22.57
N VAL A 354 -1.46 -13.49 22.76
CA VAL A 354 -1.38 -12.05 23.02
C VAL A 354 -1.36 -11.80 24.52
N ARG A 355 -0.28 -11.18 25.00
CA ARG A 355 -0.02 -10.90 26.41
C ARG A 355 -0.56 -9.51 26.80
N THR A 356 -1.87 -9.40 26.95
CA THR A 356 -2.52 -8.11 27.31
C THR A 356 -2.11 -7.59 28.69
N ASP A 357 -1.63 -8.48 29.57
CA ASP A 357 -1.09 -8.17 30.89
C ASP A 357 0.25 -7.41 30.85
N LEU A 358 0.94 -7.42 29.70
CA LEU A 358 2.22 -6.74 29.47
C LEU A 358 2.10 -5.45 28.67
N PHE A 359 0.89 -4.98 28.35
CA PHE A 359 0.72 -3.79 27.52
C PHE A 359 1.28 -2.55 28.19
N GLY A 360 2.20 -1.88 27.50
CA GLY A 360 2.68 -0.54 27.83
C GLY A 360 1.58 0.53 27.65
N ALA A 361 1.86 1.73 28.12
CA ALA A 361 0.88 2.81 28.17
C ALA A 361 0.38 3.26 26.80
N THR A 362 1.19 3.11 25.75
CA THR A 362 0.87 3.55 24.38
C THR A 362 0.40 2.40 23.50
N VAL A 363 0.40 1.15 23.97
CA VAL A 363 -0.06 0.00 23.17
C VAL A 363 -1.55 0.16 22.86
N HIS A 364 -1.87 0.44 21.62
CA HIS A 364 -3.23 0.58 21.11
C HIS A 364 -3.87 -0.77 20.82
N SER A 365 -3.12 -1.66 20.18
CA SER A 365 -3.59 -3.03 19.88
C SER A 365 -2.41 -3.98 19.64
N ALA A 366 -2.61 -5.24 19.99
CA ALA A 366 -1.76 -6.36 19.59
C ALA A 366 -2.66 -7.48 19.04
N VAL A 367 -2.30 -8.03 17.89
CA VAL A 367 -3.15 -8.96 17.16
C VAL A 367 -2.33 -10.16 16.68
N ALA A 368 -2.82 -11.35 16.98
CA ALA A 368 -2.34 -12.60 16.38
C ALA A 368 -2.96 -12.75 14.97
N THR A 369 -2.13 -12.98 13.96
CA THR A 369 -2.56 -13.18 12.57
C THR A 369 -2.47 -14.62 12.11
N ALA A 370 -1.74 -15.46 12.84
CA ALA A 370 -1.63 -16.88 12.65
C ALA A 370 -2.30 -17.65 13.79
N GLY A 371 -2.74 -18.85 13.52
CA GLY A 371 -3.30 -19.78 14.48
C GLY A 371 -2.65 -21.17 14.38
N PRO A 372 -3.09 -22.14 15.18
CA PRO A 372 -2.57 -23.51 15.13
C PRO A 372 -2.61 -24.10 13.73
N GLY A 373 -1.51 -24.73 13.30
CA GLY A 373 -1.38 -25.33 11.98
C GLY A 373 -1.03 -24.33 10.86
N THR A 374 -0.93 -23.02 11.14
CA THR A 374 -0.49 -22.05 10.13
C THR A 374 0.98 -22.26 9.80
N ARG A 375 1.28 -22.49 8.51
CA ARG A 375 2.66 -22.53 8.02
C ARG A 375 3.17 -21.12 7.81
N LEU A 376 4.27 -20.80 8.47
CA LEU A 376 4.97 -19.53 8.40
C LEU A 376 6.32 -19.76 7.73
N ALA A 377 6.52 -19.13 6.58
CA ALA A 377 7.78 -19.20 5.84
C ALA A 377 8.33 -17.80 5.58
N LEU A 378 9.64 -17.70 5.45
CA LEU A 378 10.35 -16.45 5.18
C LEU A 378 10.72 -16.34 3.69
N PRO A 379 11.02 -15.14 3.18
CA PRO A 379 11.48 -14.95 1.81
C PRO A 379 12.71 -15.85 1.49
N PRO A 380 12.82 -16.36 0.27
CA PRO A 380 11.92 -16.14 -0.87
C PRO A 380 10.71 -17.09 -0.92
N ARG A 381 10.53 -18.00 0.06
CA ARG A 381 9.48 -19.00 0.06
C ARG A 381 8.09 -18.41 0.30
N ALA A 382 8.00 -17.36 1.11
CA ALA A 382 6.79 -16.56 1.30
C ALA A 382 7.14 -15.13 1.67
N TYR A 383 6.25 -14.19 1.36
CA TYR A 383 6.34 -12.77 1.68
C TYR A 383 5.15 -12.36 2.55
N MET A 384 5.33 -11.35 3.41
CA MET A 384 4.29 -10.84 4.32
C MET A 384 3.66 -11.93 5.22
N ASN A 385 4.40 -13.00 5.49
CA ASN A 385 3.90 -14.16 6.22
C ASN A 385 4.13 -13.98 7.74
N ARG A 386 3.34 -13.11 8.32
CA ARG A 386 3.43 -12.58 9.68
C ARG A 386 2.57 -13.39 10.64
N TYR A 387 3.05 -13.62 11.86
CA TYR A 387 2.24 -14.27 12.89
C TYR A 387 1.48 -13.29 13.80
N GLY A 388 1.79 -12.00 13.72
CA GLY A 388 1.12 -10.97 14.49
C GLY A 388 1.62 -9.57 14.19
N TYR A 389 1.01 -8.58 14.82
CA TYR A 389 1.48 -7.21 14.84
C TYR A 389 1.06 -6.49 16.12
N VAL A 390 1.78 -5.41 16.45
CA VAL A 390 1.46 -4.49 17.54
C VAL A 390 1.40 -3.08 16.98
N ILE A 391 0.38 -2.32 17.40
CA ILE A 391 0.25 -0.88 17.15
C ILE A 391 0.34 -0.15 18.46
N ALA A 392 1.19 0.88 18.52
CA ALA A 392 1.28 1.82 19.63
C ALA A 392 0.97 3.23 19.14
N VAL A 393 0.36 4.07 20.00
CA VAL A 393 0.02 5.46 19.70
C VAL A 393 0.11 6.33 20.96
N GLY A 394 0.70 7.50 20.85
CA GLY A 394 0.88 8.42 21.98
C GLY A 394 1.43 9.77 21.55
N GLU A 395 1.54 10.70 22.49
CA GLU A 395 2.16 12.00 22.29
C GLU A 395 3.69 11.94 22.44
N ASP A 396 4.19 10.98 23.21
CA ASP A 396 5.61 10.74 23.43
C ASP A 396 6.14 9.72 22.41
N HIS A 397 6.96 10.22 21.48
CA HIS A 397 7.56 9.42 20.42
C HIS A 397 8.47 8.30 20.96
N GLU A 398 9.26 8.60 22.01
CA GLU A 398 10.21 7.63 22.58
C GLU A 398 9.45 6.47 23.25
N GLN A 399 8.36 6.78 23.97
CA GLN A 399 7.51 5.77 24.59
C GLN A 399 6.79 4.91 23.55
N VAL A 400 6.24 5.51 22.48
CA VAL A 400 5.61 4.76 21.38
C VAL A 400 6.60 3.80 20.73
N THR A 401 7.83 4.28 20.48
CA THR A 401 8.89 3.46 19.89
C THR A 401 9.27 2.30 20.82
N ALA A 402 9.46 2.57 22.09
CA ALA A 402 9.81 1.53 23.07
C ALA A 402 8.70 0.46 23.20
N ASP A 403 7.44 0.88 23.26
CA ASP A 403 6.30 -0.05 23.40
C ASP A 403 6.11 -0.89 22.11
N VAL A 404 6.36 -0.33 20.93
CA VAL A 404 6.26 -1.09 19.68
C VAL A 404 7.46 -2.02 19.45
N GLU A 405 8.65 -1.66 19.94
CA GLU A 405 9.83 -2.53 19.91
C GLU A 405 9.68 -3.74 20.84
N ALA A 406 8.91 -3.61 21.92
CA ALA A 406 8.55 -4.71 22.80
C ALA A 406 7.56 -5.73 22.18
N ALA A 407 7.09 -5.51 20.96
CA ALA A 407 6.09 -6.35 20.28
C ALA A 407 6.34 -7.87 20.33
N PRO A 408 7.60 -8.39 20.22
CA PRO A 408 7.84 -9.82 20.32
C PRO A 408 7.49 -10.42 21.70
N THR A 409 7.48 -9.61 22.76
CA THR A 409 7.06 -10.03 24.10
C THR A 409 5.56 -9.91 24.33
N LEU A 410 4.88 -9.10 23.50
CA LEU A 410 3.44 -8.87 23.58
C LEU A 410 2.64 -9.87 22.74
N VAL A 411 3.26 -10.45 21.71
CA VAL A 411 2.66 -11.50 20.88
C VAL A 411 3.68 -12.63 20.75
N GLU A 412 3.48 -13.68 21.50
CA GLU A 412 4.39 -14.81 21.59
C GLU A 412 4.00 -15.91 20.60
N LEU A 413 4.96 -16.40 19.81
CA LEU A 413 4.79 -17.55 18.91
C LEU A 413 5.40 -18.79 19.54
N ARG A 414 4.60 -19.84 19.71
CA ARG A 414 5.08 -21.20 19.93
C ARG A 414 4.91 -22.01 18.66
N SER A 415 5.99 -22.61 18.15
CA SER A 415 6.00 -23.27 16.86
C SER A 415 6.85 -24.53 16.84
N HIS A 416 6.68 -25.34 15.81
CA HIS A 416 7.57 -26.42 15.44
C HIS A 416 8.28 -26.11 14.13
N PRO A 417 9.55 -26.50 13.93
CA PRO A 417 10.20 -26.39 12.61
C PRO A 417 9.35 -27.09 11.53
N LEU A 418 9.31 -26.54 10.33
CA LEU A 418 8.74 -27.26 9.20
C LEU A 418 9.63 -28.48 8.95
N THR A 419 9.02 -29.66 8.97
CA THR A 419 9.65 -30.89 8.45
C THR A 419 9.40 -30.89 6.95
N ASP A 420 10.47 -31.09 6.18
CA ASP A 420 10.47 -31.22 4.72
C ASP A 420 9.48 -32.29 4.23
#